data_e7d6da312caad620754f53442244b58f
#
_entry.id   e7d6da312caad620754f53442244b58f
#
_cell.length_a   1.000
_cell.length_b   1.000
_cell.length_c   1.000
_cell.angle_alpha   90.00
_cell.angle_beta   90.00
_cell.angle_gamma   90.00
#
_symmetry.space_group_name_H-M   'P 1'
#
loop_
_entity.id
_entity.type
_entity.pdbx_description
1 polymer ?
#
loop_
_entity_poly.entity_id
_entity_poly.type
_entity_poly.pdbx_seq_one_letter_code
_entity_poly.pdbx_strand_id
1 'polypeptide(L)'
;MNSFSKLRRGRTAAATVVVALGALALSSCGVLGGGDDSESGTVRIGSANFPESQLIGEIYAQALEAKDVKVSRNFNAGEREVTAPALDGSEGDTSLDLMPEYTGNLMLYYDPESKETDPQGIYDNLKEVLPDGVEALEQSAAVDQDVLVVTQATADKYDLQSIEDLEGVSDQLVVGAGPEFKNRLAGLKGLEDVYGLEFKQFKTLDAGGPLSLNALLDDEIQVSQFFSTQSIIPDNNLVALDDPKNISIAQNILPVIRSDVNTSEITDALNAVSAKLTTGNVTQMVKEVSGSSDYKGVAKKFLQDNGLV
;
A
#
# COMPACT_ATOMS: atom_id res chain seq x y z
N MET A 1 -27.57 -23.36 60.42
CA MET A 1 -29.02 -23.25 60.68
C MET A 1 -29.66 -23.29 59.33
N ASN A 2 -30.13 -24.47 58.95
CA ASN A 2 -31.51 -24.85 58.78
C ASN A 2 -32.25 -24.11 57.67
N SER A 3 -32.93 -24.63 56.71
CA SER A 3 -33.64 -25.91 56.60
C SER A 3 -34.24 -26.04 55.19
N PHE A 4 -34.15 -27.17 54.55
CA PHE A 4 -35.16 -28.04 53.95
C PHE A 4 -36.54 -27.40 53.60
N SER A 5 -37.17 -27.67 52.43
CA SER A 5 -37.76 -28.95 52.02
C SER A 5 -38.52 -28.83 50.70
N LYS A 6 -38.43 -29.79 49.84
CA LYS A 6 -39.34 -30.83 49.40
C LYS A 6 -40.34 -30.53 48.28
N LEU A 7 -40.12 -31.20 47.22
CA LEU A 7 -40.97 -32.18 46.48
C LEU A 7 -42.49 -31.90 46.32
N ARG A 8 -42.96 -31.95 45.05
CA ARG A 8 -44.09 -32.88 44.76
C ARG A 8 -44.14 -33.27 43.25
N ARG A 9 -44.30 -34.58 43.09
CA ARG A 9 -44.58 -35.33 41.88
C ARG A 9 -46.05 -35.13 41.45
N GLY A 10 -46.34 -35.16 40.17
CA GLY A 10 -47.65 -35.38 39.62
C GLY A 10 -47.54 -36.06 38.26
N ARG A 11 -48.08 -37.30 38.19
CA ARG A 11 -48.03 -38.23 37.03
C ARG A 11 -49.35 -38.19 36.27
N THR A 12 -49.28 -38.70 35.01
CA THR A 12 -50.34 -39.32 34.18
C THR A 12 -51.08 -38.30 33.28
N ALA A 13 -51.37 -38.51 31.98
CA ALA A 13 -51.72 -39.74 31.29
C ALA A 13 -51.49 -39.66 29.79
N ALA A 14 -51.37 -40.80 29.16
CA ALA A 14 -51.23 -41.08 27.74
C ALA A 14 -52.54 -40.82 26.94
N ALA A 15 -52.37 -40.46 25.68
CA ALA A 15 -53.30 -40.78 24.61
C ALA A 15 -52.56 -40.95 23.28
N THR A 16 -52.62 -42.17 22.81
CA THR A 16 -52.11 -42.68 21.52
C THR A 16 -53.13 -42.39 20.43
N VAL A 17 -52.76 -41.81 19.29
CA VAL A 17 -53.43 -42.01 18.02
C VAL A 17 -52.41 -42.18 16.91
N VAL A 18 -52.55 -43.27 16.19
CA VAL A 18 -51.78 -43.77 15.04
C VAL A 18 -52.48 -43.33 13.74
N VAL A 19 -51.72 -43.38 12.65
CA VAL A 19 -52.09 -43.39 11.20
C VAL A 19 -51.72 -42.12 10.46
N ALA A 20 -51.01 -42.06 9.36
CA ALA A 20 -50.54 -42.99 8.32
C ALA A 20 -49.52 -42.30 7.38
N LEU A 21 -48.71 -43.10 6.80
CA LEU A 21 -47.88 -42.99 5.57
C LEU A 21 -48.02 -41.76 4.68
N GLY A 22 -46.87 -41.19 4.37
CA GLY A 22 -46.62 -40.35 3.22
C GLY A 22 -45.12 -40.20 2.97
N ALA A 23 -44.54 -41.11 2.18
CA ALA A 23 -43.15 -41.08 1.81
C ALA A 23 -42.92 -39.97 0.78
N LEU A 24 -42.06 -38.97 1.12
CA LEU A 24 -41.39 -38.12 0.18
C LEU A 24 -39.96 -37.93 0.64
N ALA A 25 -39.06 -38.64 -0.04
CA ALA A 25 -37.62 -38.48 0.09
C ALA A 25 -37.20 -37.09 -0.37
N LEU A 26 -36.77 -36.25 0.56
CA LEU A 26 -35.95 -35.07 0.27
C LEU A 26 -34.63 -35.29 0.97
N SER A 27 -33.62 -35.61 0.14
CA SER A 27 -32.22 -35.66 0.52
C SER A 27 -31.78 -34.27 0.98
N SER A 28 -31.79 -34.04 2.28
CA SER A 28 -31.11 -32.90 2.89
C SER A 28 -29.71 -33.36 3.26
N CYS A 29 -28.75 -33.16 2.38
CA CYS A 29 -27.37 -33.12 2.79
C CYS A 29 -27.15 -31.88 3.65
N GLY A 30 -27.21 -32.05 4.96
CA GLY A 30 -26.72 -31.09 5.91
C GLY A 30 -25.19 -31.08 5.85
N VAL A 31 -24.61 -30.13 5.17
CA VAL A 31 -23.22 -29.76 5.34
C VAL A 31 -23.15 -28.79 6.52
N LEU A 32 -22.81 -29.32 7.69
CA LEU A 32 -22.19 -28.56 8.77
C LEU A 32 -20.72 -28.42 8.41
N GLY A 33 -20.40 -27.34 7.65
CA GLY A 33 -19.07 -26.86 7.44
C GLY A 33 -19.10 -25.39 7.80
N GLY A 34 -18.54 -25.02 8.96
CA GLY A 34 -18.09 -23.66 9.18
C GLY A 34 -16.96 -23.42 8.18
N GLY A 35 -17.28 -22.76 7.10
CA GLY A 35 -16.37 -22.27 6.08
C GLY A 35 -16.45 -20.76 6.12
N ASP A 36 -15.32 -20.16 6.25
CA ASP A 36 -15.00 -18.78 5.95
C ASP A 36 -15.77 -18.38 4.68
N ASP A 37 -16.72 -17.43 4.80
CA ASP A 37 -17.39 -16.81 3.67
C ASP A 37 -16.45 -15.81 2.98
N SER A 38 -15.34 -16.29 2.45
CA SER A 38 -14.69 -15.61 1.34
C SER A 38 -15.61 -15.76 0.14
N GLU A 39 -16.36 -14.71 -0.22
CA GLU A 39 -17.20 -14.68 -1.42
C GLU A 39 -16.32 -15.02 -2.64
N SER A 40 -16.42 -16.25 -3.12
CA SER A 40 -15.73 -16.72 -4.32
C SER A 40 -15.98 -15.72 -5.47
N GLY A 41 -14.93 -15.08 -5.96
CA GLY A 41 -14.97 -14.13 -7.05
C GLY A 41 -14.92 -12.65 -6.65
N THR A 42 -14.61 -12.30 -5.40
CA THR A 42 -14.36 -10.91 -4.99
C THR A 42 -12.86 -10.63 -4.96
N VAL A 43 -12.40 -9.59 -5.67
CA VAL A 43 -11.00 -9.14 -5.67
C VAL A 43 -10.76 -8.22 -4.46
N ARG A 44 -9.86 -8.59 -3.57
CA ARG A 44 -9.49 -7.83 -2.38
C ARG A 44 -8.35 -6.87 -2.71
N ILE A 45 -8.69 -5.58 -2.81
CA ILE A 45 -7.74 -4.54 -3.21
C ILE A 45 -7.16 -3.88 -1.98
N GLY A 46 -5.84 -3.94 -1.84
CA GLY A 46 -5.09 -3.28 -0.77
C GLY A 46 -4.54 -1.92 -1.19
N SER A 47 -4.00 -1.22 -0.20
CA SER A 47 -3.09 -0.09 -0.40
C SER A 47 -2.13 0.03 0.77
N ALA A 48 -0.98 0.66 0.53
CA ALA A 48 -0.11 1.12 1.59
C ALA A 48 -0.77 2.25 2.41
N ASN A 49 -0.09 2.70 3.48
CA ASN A 49 -0.62 3.63 4.48
C ASN A 49 -0.43 5.12 4.14
N PHE A 50 -0.32 5.47 2.87
CA PHE A 50 -0.19 6.86 2.41
C PHE A 50 -1.21 7.22 1.31
N PRO A 51 -1.53 8.51 1.13
CA PRO A 51 -2.65 8.96 0.31
C PRO A 51 -2.60 8.52 -1.15
N GLU A 52 -1.44 8.53 -1.78
CA GLU A 52 -1.30 8.14 -3.19
C GLU A 52 -1.67 6.67 -3.41
N SER A 53 -1.12 5.75 -2.60
CA SER A 53 -1.44 4.33 -2.71
C SER A 53 -2.92 4.05 -2.50
N GLN A 54 -3.57 4.74 -1.55
CA GLN A 54 -5.01 4.63 -1.32
C GLN A 54 -5.82 5.14 -2.53
N LEU A 55 -5.38 6.24 -3.15
CA LEU A 55 -6.03 6.81 -4.33
C LEU A 55 -5.92 5.88 -5.53
N ILE A 56 -4.72 5.37 -5.82
CA ILE A 56 -4.52 4.43 -6.93
C ILE A 56 -5.31 3.13 -6.69
N GLY A 57 -5.33 2.62 -5.46
CA GLY A 57 -6.18 1.48 -5.09
C GLY A 57 -7.67 1.74 -5.34
N GLU A 58 -8.17 2.95 -5.04
CA GLU A 58 -9.55 3.34 -5.34
C GLU A 58 -9.81 3.47 -6.85
N ILE A 59 -8.83 3.96 -7.63
CA ILE A 59 -8.91 3.99 -9.10
C ILE A 59 -9.02 2.55 -9.66
N TYR A 60 -8.18 1.62 -9.19
CA TYR A 60 -8.26 0.22 -9.59
C TYR A 60 -9.62 -0.40 -9.23
N ALA A 61 -10.10 -0.14 -8.01
CA ALA A 61 -11.40 -0.63 -7.55
C ALA A 61 -12.54 -0.20 -8.48
N GLN A 62 -12.62 1.10 -8.79
CA GLN A 62 -13.69 1.62 -9.66
C GLN A 62 -13.52 1.18 -11.12
N ALA A 63 -12.30 1.03 -11.62
CA ALA A 63 -12.05 0.50 -12.96
C ALA A 63 -12.54 -0.95 -13.10
N LEU A 64 -12.32 -1.78 -12.08
CA LEU A 64 -12.80 -3.16 -12.04
C LEU A 64 -14.33 -3.24 -11.83
N GLU A 65 -14.90 -2.41 -10.96
CA GLU A 65 -16.36 -2.31 -10.77
C GLU A 65 -17.07 -1.93 -12.07
N ALA A 66 -16.48 -1.07 -12.90
CA ALA A 66 -17.01 -0.73 -14.22
C ALA A 66 -17.01 -1.89 -15.23
N LYS A 67 -16.32 -3.00 -14.90
CA LYS A 67 -16.32 -4.29 -15.62
C LYS A 67 -17.13 -5.36 -14.89
N ASP A 68 -18.05 -4.98 -14.02
CA ASP A 68 -18.84 -5.89 -13.21
C ASP A 68 -18.04 -6.86 -12.33
N VAL A 69 -16.74 -6.58 -12.09
CA VAL A 69 -15.91 -7.34 -11.16
C VAL A 69 -16.25 -6.90 -9.73
N LYS A 70 -16.56 -7.86 -8.87
CA LYS A 70 -16.79 -7.57 -7.44
C LYS A 70 -15.44 -7.26 -6.77
N VAL A 71 -15.41 -6.19 -5.98
CA VAL A 71 -14.21 -5.77 -5.25
C VAL A 71 -14.49 -5.53 -3.77
N SER A 72 -13.49 -5.76 -2.94
CA SER A 72 -13.46 -5.26 -1.57
C SER A 72 -12.22 -4.39 -1.36
N ARG A 73 -12.31 -3.42 -0.46
CA ARG A 73 -11.29 -2.40 -0.23
C ARG A 73 -10.66 -2.59 1.14
N ASN A 74 -9.38 -2.95 1.16
CA ASN A 74 -8.55 -3.11 2.36
C ASN A 74 -7.44 -2.03 2.36
N PHE A 75 -7.86 -0.76 2.24
CA PHE A 75 -6.91 0.35 2.14
C PHE A 75 -6.26 0.69 3.48
N ASN A 76 -5.09 1.34 3.41
CA ASN A 76 -4.28 1.68 4.57
C ASN A 76 -3.85 0.44 5.36
N ALA A 77 -3.49 -0.64 4.64
CA ALA A 77 -3.17 -1.93 5.23
C ALA A 77 -1.79 -1.96 5.94
N GLY A 78 -0.94 -1.00 5.66
CA GLY A 78 0.40 -0.87 6.27
C GLY A 78 1.50 -0.60 5.26
N GLU A 79 2.73 -0.76 5.71
CA GLU A 79 3.93 -0.70 4.86
C GLU A 79 4.11 -2.02 4.09
N ARG A 80 5.05 -2.04 3.13
CA ARG A 80 5.30 -3.21 2.26
C ARG A 80 5.63 -4.47 3.04
N GLU A 81 6.31 -4.34 4.15
CA GLU A 81 6.66 -5.45 5.04
C GLU A 81 5.42 -6.18 5.62
N VAL A 82 4.25 -5.52 5.59
CA VAL A 82 2.96 -6.11 5.97
C VAL A 82 2.15 -6.51 4.74
N THR A 83 2.14 -5.66 3.71
CA THR A 83 1.26 -5.83 2.55
C THR A 83 1.78 -6.86 1.54
N ALA A 84 3.10 -7.00 1.36
CA ALA A 84 3.66 -8.01 0.47
C ALA A 84 3.38 -9.44 0.95
N PRO A 85 3.60 -9.80 2.24
CA PRO A 85 3.18 -11.11 2.76
C PRO A 85 1.67 -11.36 2.67
N ALA A 86 0.85 -10.32 2.85
CA ALA A 86 -0.60 -10.43 2.71
C ALA A 86 -1.06 -10.69 1.26
N LEU A 87 -0.26 -10.28 0.28
CA LEU A 87 -0.50 -10.51 -1.14
C LEU A 87 0.08 -11.86 -1.60
N ASP A 88 1.32 -12.18 -1.26
CA ASP A 88 2.02 -13.39 -1.73
C ASP A 88 1.76 -14.64 -0.87
N GLY A 89 1.21 -14.47 0.34
CA GLY A 89 0.90 -15.57 1.26
C GLY A 89 2.12 -16.15 1.98
N SER A 90 3.27 -15.50 1.96
CA SER A 90 4.50 -16.01 2.57
C SER A 90 4.41 -16.19 4.09
N GLU A 91 3.51 -15.48 4.76
CA GLU A 91 3.23 -15.61 6.20
C GLU A 91 1.96 -16.41 6.51
N GLY A 92 1.37 -17.12 5.55
CA GLY A 92 0.25 -18.04 5.73
C GLY A 92 -1.00 -17.67 4.94
N ASP A 93 -1.85 -16.78 5.44
CA ASP A 93 -3.10 -16.42 4.76
C ASP A 93 -2.93 -15.22 3.84
N THR A 94 -3.38 -15.35 2.58
CA THR A 94 -3.52 -14.20 1.69
C THR A 94 -4.76 -13.40 2.07
N SER A 95 -4.60 -12.11 2.38
CA SER A 95 -5.70 -11.20 2.68
C SER A 95 -5.90 -10.13 1.61
N LEU A 96 -4.98 -10.05 0.64
CA LEU A 96 -5.00 -9.14 -0.50
C LEU A 96 -4.87 -9.93 -1.80
N ASP A 97 -5.46 -9.40 -2.88
CA ASP A 97 -5.37 -9.98 -4.22
C ASP A 97 -4.74 -9.02 -5.22
N LEU A 98 -4.86 -7.72 -5.00
CA LEU A 98 -4.37 -6.65 -5.87
C LEU A 98 -3.89 -5.47 -5.05
N MET A 99 -2.76 -4.88 -5.45
CA MET A 99 -2.22 -3.64 -4.88
C MET A 99 -1.63 -2.73 -5.95
N PRO A 100 -1.71 -1.40 -5.78
CA PRO A 100 -0.75 -0.50 -6.40
C PRO A 100 0.61 -0.64 -5.72
N GLU A 101 1.66 -0.79 -6.50
CA GLU A 101 3.03 -0.93 -6.06
C GLU A 101 3.99 -0.09 -6.90
N TYR A 102 5.26 -0.09 -6.54
CA TYR A 102 6.32 0.75 -7.08
C TYR A 102 7.49 -0.13 -7.49
N THR A 103 7.88 -0.06 -8.77
CA THR A 103 8.81 -1.02 -9.40
C THR A 103 10.09 -1.23 -8.61
N GLY A 104 10.81 -0.17 -8.32
CA GLY A 104 12.15 -0.27 -7.72
C GLY A 104 12.15 -0.78 -6.28
N ASN A 105 11.31 -0.19 -5.42
CA ASN A 105 11.26 -0.60 -4.02
C ASN A 105 10.67 -2.00 -3.84
N LEU A 106 9.76 -2.44 -4.73
CA LEU A 106 9.26 -3.81 -4.70
C LEU A 106 10.33 -4.81 -5.19
N MET A 107 11.06 -4.45 -6.25
CA MET A 107 12.20 -5.26 -6.72
C MET A 107 13.24 -5.45 -5.60
N LEU A 108 13.65 -4.36 -4.95
CA LEU A 108 14.62 -4.42 -3.84
C LEU A 108 14.09 -5.13 -2.58
N TYR A 109 12.79 -5.20 -2.40
CA TYR A 109 12.19 -5.98 -1.32
C TYR A 109 12.41 -7.49 -1.52
N TYR A 110 12.27 -7.99 -2.76
CA TYR A 110 12.48 -9.41 -3.09
C TYR A 110 13.92 -9.74 -3.46
N ASP A 111 14.68 -8.80 -4.06
CA ASP A 111 16.11 -8.92 -4.37
C ASP A 111 16.90 -7.70 -3.86
N PRO A 112 17.24 -7.66 -2.56
CA PRO A 112 17.97 -6.53 -1.97
C PRO A 112 19.41 -6.37 -2.50
N GLU A 113 19.94 -7.35 -3.24
CA GLU A 113 21.28 -7.29 -3.82
C GLU A 113 21.30 -6.77 -5.26
N SER A 114 20.12 -6.52 -5.85
CA SER A 114 20.01 -5.97 -7.21
C SER A 114 20.77 -4.65 -7.34
N LYS A 115 21.42 -4.47 -8.48
CA LYS A 115 22.14 -3.25 -8.85
C LYS A 115 21.52 -2.56 -10.08
N GLU A 116 20.35 -3.03 -10.49
CA GLU A 116 19.66 -2.46 -11.64
C GLU A 116 19.15 -1.06 -11.33
N THR A 117 19.41 -0.11 -12.22
CA THR A 117 18.99 1.30 -12.08
C THR A 117 18.25 1.82 -13.32
N ASP A 118 18.30 1.10 -14.44
CA ASP A 118 17.52 1.45 -15.62
C ASP A 118 16.02 1.14 -15.37
N PRO A 119 15.09 2.08 -15.62
CA PRO A 119 13.68 1.87 -15.32
C PRO A 119 13.06 0.62 -15.96
N GLN A 120 13.43 0.31 -17.21
CA GLN A 120 12.95 -0.90 -17.88
C GLN A 120 13.61 -2.16 -17.31
N GLY A 121 14.91 -2.10 -17.03
CA GLY A 121 15.65 -3.18 -16.38
C GLY A 121 15.11 -3.50 -14.98
N ILE A 122 14.73 -2.49 -14.20
CA ILE A 122 14.08 -2.64 -12.90
C ILE A 122 12.74 -3.37 -13.05
N TYR A 123 11.91 -2.98 -14.02
CA TYR A 123 10.62 -3.63 -14.26
C TYR A 123 10.78 -5.07 -14.73
N ASP A 124 11.73 -5.36 -15.61
CA ASP A 124 11.99 -6.71 -16.10
C ASP A 124 12.54 -7.60 -14.97
N ASN A 125 13.48 -7.10 -14.16
CA ASN A 125 13.99 -7.78 -12.97
C ASN A 125 12.87 -8.02 -11.93
N LEU A 126 12.02 -7.03 -11.66
CA LEU A 126 10.88 -7.21 -10.75
C LEU A 126 10.03 -8.43 -11.14
N LYS A 127 9.72 -8.60 -12.44
CA LYS A 127 8.92 -9.75 -12.90
C LYS A 127 9.62 -11.09 -12.71
N GLU A 128 10.94 -11.10 -12.67
CA GLU A 128 11.73 -12.31 -12.43
C GLU A 128 11.83 -12.67 -10.95
N VAL A 129 11.82 -11.66 -10.05
CA VAL A 129 12.03 -11.89 -8.60
C VAL A 129 10.72 -11.99 -7.81
N LEU A 130 9.59 -11.66 -8.42
CA LEU A 130 8.29 -11.86 -7.78
C LEU A 130 8.06 -13.34 -7.44
N PRO A 131 7.48 -13.66 -6.27
CA PRO A 131 7.18 -15.03 -5.90
C PRO A 131 6.13 -15.67 -6.81
N ASP A 132 6.17 -17.01 -6.91
CA ASP A 132 5.18 -17.79 -7.66
C ASP A 132 3.75 -17.40 -7.23
N GLY A 133 2.89 -17.17 -8.22
CA GLY A 133 1.50 -16.81 -7.99
C GLY A 133 1.22 -15.31 -7.84
N VAL A 134 2.25 -14.46 -8.00
CA VAL A 134 2.12 -12.99 -8.03
C VAL A 134 2.62 -12.45 -9.38
N GLU A 135 1.90 -11.51 -9.96
CA GLU A 135 2.21 -10.93 -11.27
C GLU A 135 2.28 -9.41 -11.19
N ALA A 136 3.29 -8.83 -11.82
CA ALA A 136 3.37 -7.40 -12.12
C ALA A 136 2.73 -7.14 -13.49
N LEU A 137 1.67 -6.31 -13.53
CA LEU A 137 1.06 -5.87 -14.78
C LEU A 137 1.82 -4.66 -15.36
N GLU A 138 1.31 -4.09 -16.47
CA GLU A 138 2.00 -2.98 -17.14
C GLU A 138 2.25 -1.79 -16.22
N GLN A 139 3.51 -1.34 -16.16
CA GLN A 139 3.88 -0.15 -15.40
C GLN A 139 3.37 1.12 -16.09
N SER A 140 3.05 2.13 -15.30
CA SER A 140 2.66 3.45 -15.81
C SER A 140 3.88 4.32 -16.11
N ALA A 141 3.62 5.46 -16.79
CA ALA A 141 4.62 6.53 -16.92
C ALA A 141 4.74 7.39 -15.65
N ALA A 142 3.85 7.19 -14.66
CA ALA A 142 3.94 7.88 -13.39
C ALA A 142 5.10 7.32 -12.56
N VAL A 143 5.96 8.21 -12.10
CA VAL A 143 7.09 7.92 -11.23
C VAL A 143 6.89 8.64 -9.91
N ASP A 144 7.00 7.91 -8.81
CA ASP A 144 7.08 8.46 -7.47
C ASP A 144 8.33 7.96 -6.77
N GLN A 145 9.18 8.85 -6.33
CA GLN A 145 10.49 8.54 -5.74
C GLN A 145 10.54 9.03 -4.29
N ASP A 146 11.23 8.26 -3.46
CA ASP A 146 11.66 8.73 -2.15
C ASP A 146 12.63 9.91 -2.34
N VAL A 147 12.37 11.03 -1.69
CA VAL A 147 13.25 12.21 -1.71
C VAL A 147 13.57 12.65 -0.29
N LEU A 148 14.82 13.02 -0.05
CA LEU A 148 15.19 13.72 1.18
C LEU A 148 14.85 15.20 1.03
N VAL A 149 14.19 15.73 2.04
CA VAL A 149 13.66 17.09 2.03
C VAL A 149 14.15 17.84 3.27
N VAL A 150 14.51 19.09 3.07
CA VAL A 150 14.88 20.05 4.12
C VAL A 150 14.04 21.33 3.99
N THR A 151 13.98 22.15 5.03
CA THR A 151 13.42 23.50 4.89
C THR A 151 14.38 24.39 4.08
N GLN A 152 13.85 25.44 3.43
CA GLN A 152 14.69 26.44 2.76
C GLN A 152 15.72 27.06 3.73
N ALA A 153 15.32 27.30 4.98
CA ALA A 153 16.24 27.83 5.99
C ALA A 153 17.41 26.86 6.32
N THR A 154 17.14 25.55 6.34
CA THR A 154 18.18 24.54 6.53
C THR A 154 19.07 24.44 5.31
N ALA A 155 18.48 24.45 4.10
CA ALA A 155 19.23 24.46 2.85
C ALA A 155 20.18 25.66 2.76
N ASP A 156 19.68 26.86 3.02
CA ASP A 156 20.48 28.09 3.00
C ASP A 156 21.57 28.10 4.07
N LYS A 157 21.31 27.57 5.26
CA LYS A 157 22.25 27.54 6.37
C LYS A 157 23.47 26.66 6.10
N TYR A 158 23.27 25.54 5.42
CA TYR A 158 24.31 24.53 5.19
C TYR A 158 24.69 24.40 3.70
N ASP A 159 24.14 25.27 2.81
CA ASP A 159 24.36 25.28 1.35
C ASP A 159 24.03 23.93 0.71
N LEU A 160 22.83 23.38 1.06
CA LEU A 160 22.39 22.06 0.62
C LEU A 160 21.60 22.15 -0.68
N GLN A 161 22.00 21.36 -1.69
CA GLN A 161 21.29 21.13 -2.94
C GLN A 161 21.13 19.64 -3.24
N SER A 162 22.08 18.82 -2.76
CA SER A 162 22.11 17.38 -2.96
C SER A 162 22.34 16.63 -1.66
N ILE A 163 22.13 15.32 -1.69
CA ILE A 163 22.44 14.42 -0.54
C ILE A 163 23.94 14.46 -0.22
N GLU A 164 24.81 14.69 -1.23
CA GLU A 164 26.26 14.78 -1.00
C GLU A 164 26.65 15.98 -0.13
N ASP A 165 25.88 17.09 -0.19
CA ASP A 165 26.15 18.31 0.60
C ASP A 165 25.89 18.09 2.12
N LEU A 166 25.24 16.98 2.49
CA LEU A 166 25.11 16.60 3.89
C LEU A 166 26.40 16.06 4.51
N GLU A 167 27.44 15.77 3.69
CA GLU A 167 28.74 15.34 4.19
C GLU A 167 29.36 16.44 5.09
N GLY A 168 29.77 16.05 6.27
CA GLY A 168 30.37 16.97 7.27
C GLY A 168 29.37 17.80 8.09
N VAL A 169 28.04 17.67 7.84
CA VAL A 169 27.01 18.34 8.62
C VAL A 169 25.93 17.37 9.17
N SER A 170 25.82 16.16 8.60
CA SER A 170 24.79 15.17 8.99
C SER A 170 24.83 14.80 10.47
N ASP A 171 26.00 14.77 11.09
CA ASP A 171 26.22 14.48 12.53
C ASP A 171 25.61 15.56 13.47
N GLN A 172 25.21 16.71 12.93
CA GLN A 172 24.54 17.78 13.66
C GLN A 172 23.03 17.76 13.43
N LEU A 173 22.54 17.03 12.43
CA LEU A 173 21.15 17.02 11.97
C LEU A 173 20.37 15.82 12.49
N VAL A 174 19.10 16.05 12.79
CA VAL A 174 18.13 15.01 13.12
C VAL A 174 17.35 14.68 11.86
N VAL A 175 17.30 13.40 11.48
CA VAL A 175 16.46 12.91 10.38
C VAL A 175 15.20 12.25 10.94
N GLY A 176 14.04 12.53 10.34
CA GLY A 176 12.75 11.94 10.72
C GLY A 176 12.07 11.27 9.54
N ALA A 177 11.56 10.04 9.74
CA ALA A 177 10.81 9.29 8.73
C ALA A 177 10.02 8.12 9.37
N GLY A 178 9.31 7.34 8.54
CA GLY A 178 8.70 6.08 8.96
C GLY A 178 9.73 5.07 9.51
N PRO A 179 9.30 4.11 10.36
CA PRO A 179 10.23 3.19 11.02
C PRO A 179 11.03 2.33 10.05
N GLU A 180 10.47 2.00 8.88
CA GLU A 180 11.07 1.16 7.83
C GLU A 180 12.25 1.84 7.14
N PHE A 181 12.27 3.17 7.12
CA PHE A 181 13.35 3.99 6.54
C PHE A 181 14.74 3.63 7.07
N LYS A 182 14.83 3.09 8.30
CA LYS A 182 16.10 2.66 8.88
C LYS A 182 16.83 1.59 8.09
N ASN A 183 16.08 0.67 7.49
CA ASN A 183 16.61 -0.57 6.93
C ASN A 183 16.60 -0.59 5.41
N ARG A 184 15.97 0.41 4.77
CA ARG A 184 15.85 0.46 3.30
C ARG A 184 17.11 1.06 2.66
N LEU A 185 17.40 0.63 1.42
CA LEU A 185 18.48 1.23 0.62
C LEU A 185 18.14 2.69 0.28
N ALA A 186 16.88 3.01 -0.04
CA ALA A 186 16.39 4.39 -0.20
C ALA A 186 16.18 5.10 1.16
N GLY A 187 16.88 4.69 2.22
CA GLY A 187 16.75 5.21 3.57
C GLY A 187 18.10 5.33 4.28
N LEU A 188 18.09 5.23 5.63
CA LEU A 188 19.29 5.40 6.43
C LEU A 188 20.40 4.44 6.02
N LYS A 189 20.05 3.19 5.69
CA LYS A 189 21.06 2.21 5.26
C LYS A 189 21.80 2.68 4.01
N GLY A 190 21.11 3.17 2.99
CA GLY A 190 21.78 3.69 1.79
C GLY A 190 22.51 5.01 2.02
N LEU A 191 21.97 5.88 2.88
CA LEU A 191 22.65 7.12 3.28
C LEU A 191 23.98 6.84 3.99
N GLU A 192 24.04 5.80 4.84
CA GLU A 192 25.26 5.35 5.49
C GLU A 192 26.19 4.60 4.51
N ASP A 193 25.71 3.56 3.83
CA ASP A 193 26.51 2.65 3.01
C ASP A 193 27.05 3.31 1.73
N VAL A 194 26.28 4.20 1.09
CA VAL A 194 26.60 4.80 -0.23
C VAL A 194 27.11 6.22 -0.11
N TYR A 195 26.52 7.02 0.81
CA TYR A 195 26.94 8.40 1.03
C TYR A 195 27.86 8.60 2.22
N GLY A 196 27.99 7.62 3.11
CA GLY A 196 28.81 7.72 4.32
C GLY A 196 28.23 8.67 5.38
N LEU A 197 26.93 8.93 5.35
CA LEU A 197 26.27 9.90 6.23
C LEU A 197 25.84 9.25 7.53
N GLU A 198 26.28 9.81 8.64
CA GLU A 198 25.79 9.47 9.98
C GLU A 198 25.01 10.67 10.55
N PHE A 199 23.73 10.46 10.82
CA PHE A 199 22.90 11.50 11.42
C PHE A 199 23.01 11.51 12.94
N LYS A 200 22.92 12.71 13.54
CA LYS A 200 22.91 12.90 14.99
C LYS A 200 21.85 12.02 15.69
N GLN A 201 20.67 11.87 15.07
CA GLN A 201 19.57 11.09 15.59
C GLN A 201 18.59 10.74 14.47
N PHE A 202 17.98 9.55 14.55
CA PHE A 202 16.78 9.21 13.81
C PHE A 202 15.54 9.34 14.71
N LYS A 203 14.54 10.09 14.27
CA LYS A 203 13.24 10.22 14.93
C LYS A 203 12.19 9.44 14.12
N THR A 204 11.57 8.43 14.74
CA THR A 204 10.49 7.68 14.11
C THR A 204 9.22 8.53 14.07
N LEU A 205 8.71 8.75 12.87
CA LEU A 205 7.51 9.53 12.55
C LEU A 205 6.64 8.74 11.57
N ASP A 206 5.84 9.42 10.75
CA ASP A 206 5.13 8.82 9.62
C ASP A 206 5.96 8.86 8.32
N ALA A 207 5.54 8.10 7.31
CA ALA A 207 6.19 8.06 6.00
C ALA A 207 5.71 9.23 5.13
N GLY A 208 6.40 10.37 5.20
CA GLY A 208 6.06 11.57 4.43
C GLY A 208 4.71 12.19 4.76
N GLY A 209 4.19 11.97 5.96
CA GLY A 209 2.89 12.45 6.40
C GLY A 209 2.93 13.72 7.25
N PRO A 210 1.79 14.09 7.88
CA PRO A 210 1.67 15.32 8.65
C PRO A 210 2.59 15.39 9.88
N LEU A 211 2.95 14.26 10.51
CA LEU A 211 3.86 14.27 11.65
C LEU A 211 5.27 14.65 11.22
N SER A 212 5.73 14.09 10.08
CA SER A 212 7.03 14.42 9.48
C SER A 212 7.07 15.88 9.01
N LEU A 213 6.01 16.36 8.36
CA LEU A 213 5.93 17.76 7.94
C LEU A 213 6.00 18.72 9.12
N ASN A 214 5.16 18.53 10.13
CA ASN A 214 5.13 19.44 11.28
C ASN A 214 6.46 19.45 12.01
N ALA A 215 7.07 18.27 12.25
CA ALA A 215 8.36 18.17 12.89
C ALA A 215 9.48 18.88 12.10
N LEU A 216 9.41 18.86 10.75
CA LEU A 216 10.34 19.56 9.87
C LEU A 216 10.13 21.09 9.93
N LEU A 217 8.88 21.56 9.88
CA LEU A 217 8.54 23.00 9.94
C LEU A 217 8.82 23.60 11.32
N ASP A 218 8.67 22.81 12.40
CA ASP A 218 8.95 23.23 13.78
C ASP A 218 10.44 23.09 14.16
N ASP A 219 11.32 22.73 13.19
CA ASP A 219 12.76 22.50 13.38
C ASP A 219 13.10 21.43 14.43
N GLU A 220 12.15 20.52 14.74
CA GLU A 220 12.41 19.35 15.58
C GLU A 220 13.26 18.30 14.88
N ILE A 221 13.19 18.26 13.54
CA ILE A 221 14.06 17.52 12.63
C ILE A 221 14.53 18.48 11.53
N GLN A 222 15.67 18.24 10.93
CA GLN A 222 16.20 19.09 9.86
C GLN A 222 16.10 18.41 8.49
N VAL A 223 16.00 17.08 8.46
CA VAL A 223 15.90 16.28 7.25
C VAL A 223 14.72 15.31 7.40
N SER A 224 13.93 15.13 6.36
CA SER A 224 12.85 14.16 6.33
C SER A 224 12.74 13.49 4.97
N GLN A 225 12.19 12.26 4.96
CA GLN A 225 11.81 11.58 3.73
C GLN A 225 10.39 11.98 3.35
N PHE A 226 10.20 12.32 2.08
CA PHE A 226 8.91 12.54 1.44
C PHE A 226 8.88 11.81 0.08
N PHE A 227 7.76 11.93 -0.63
CA PHE A 227 7.59 11.36 -1.96
C PHE A 227 7.55 12.47 -3.02
N SER A 228 8.17 12.26 -4.17
CA SER A 228 8.33 13.29 -5.21
C SER A 228 7.01 13.79 -5.79
N THR A 229 5.94 13.01 -5.68
CA THR A 229 4.58 13.38 -6.10
C THR A 229 3.82 14.25 -5.08
N GLN A 230 4.38 14.49 -3.89
CA GLN A 230 3.70 15.26 -2.85
C GLN A 230 3.80 16.77 -3.09
N SER A 231 2.65 17.44 -3.29
CA SER A 231 2.58 18.89 -3.42
C SER A 231 3.00 19.67 -2.17
N ILE A 232 3.04 19.01 -1.03
CA ILE A 232 3.48 19.56 0.27
C ILE A 232 4.90 20.12 0.19
N ILE A 233 5.77 19.59 -0.69
CA ILE A 233 7.13 20.08 -0.89
C ILE A 233 7.10 21.53 -1.42
N PRO A 234 6.56 21.84 -2.61
CA PRO A 234 6.49 23.22 -3.11
C PRO A 234 5.50 24.09 -2.30
N ASP A 235 4.40 23.52 -1.78
CA ASP A 235 3.40 24.28 -1.03
C ASP A 235 3.95 24.86 0.29
N ASN A 236 5.02 24.27 0.86
CA ASN A 236 5.68 24.72 2.09
C ASN A 236 7.10 25.27 1.85
N ASN A 237 7.49 25.57 0.60
CA ASN A 237 8.84 26.01 0.23
C ASN A 237 9.93 25.09 0.78
N LEU A 238 9.70 23.78 0.72
CA LEU A 238 10.69 22.79 1.08
C LEU A 238 11.61 22.52 -0.10
N VAL A 239 12.83 22.08 0.19
CA VAL A 239 13.86 21.75 -0.81
C VAL A 239 14.05 20.25 -0.82
N ALA A 240 13.74 19.61 -1.95
CA ALA A 240 14.13 18.23 -2.20
C ALA A 240 15.60 18.20 -2.63
N LEU A 241 16.41 17.38 -1.96
CA LEU A 241 17.83 17.23 -2.28
C LEU A 241 17.99 16.25 -3.45
N ASP A 242 18.85 16.60 -4.40
CA ASP A 242 19.23 15.72 -5.50
C ASP A 242 19.93 14.46 -4.99
N ASP A 243 19.67 13.32 -5.63
CA ASP A 243 20.28 12.02 -5.31
C ASP A 243 21.23 11.55 -6.44
N PRO A 244 22.44 12.09 -6.57
CA PRO A 244 23.36 11.74 -7.67
C PRO A 244 23.89 10.31 -7.64
N LYS A 245 23.78 9.61 -6.51
CA LYS A 245 24.20 8.19 -6.39
C LYS A 245 23.04 7.20 -6.50
N ASN A 246 21.81 7.71 -6.75
CA ASN A 246 20.61 6.93 -7.03
C ASN A 246 20.32 5.85 -5.97
N ILE A 247 20.35 6.20 -4.68
CA ILE A 247 19.83 5.30 -3.63
C ILE A 247 18.30 5.19 -3.71
N SER A 248 17.64 6.20 -4.27
CA SER A 248 16.22 6.17 -4.63
C SER A 248 16.11 5.87 -6.13
N ILE A 249 15.92 4.60 -6.46
CA ILE A 249 15.80 4.13 -7.85
C ILE A 249 14.42 4.43 -8.45
N ALA A 250 14.27 4.25 -9.77
CA ALA A 250 13.00 4.51 -10.46
C ALA A 250 11.84 3.72 -9.87
N GLN A 251 10.72 4.43 -9.62
CA GLN A 251 9.54 3.96 -8.92
C GLN A 251 8.29 4.15 -9.79
N ASN A 252 8.22 3.44 -10.92
CA ASN A 252 7.02 3.46 -11.73
C ASN A 252 5.86 2.77 -11.01
N ILE A 253 4.69 3.40 -11.00
CA ILE A 253 3.47 2.85 -10.40
C ILE A 253 2.94 1.74 -11.29
N LEU A 254 2.58 0.59 -10.68
CA LEU A 254 2.01 -0.56 -11.39
C LEU A 254 1.03 -1.35 -10.52
N PRO A 255 0.08 -2.09 -11.15
CA PRO A 255 -0.72 -3.08 -10.42
C PRO A 255 0.10 -4.35 -10.19
N VAL A 256 0.09 -4.86 -8.95
CA VAL A 256 0.60 -6.19 -8.62
C VAL A 256 -0.56 -7.03 -8.13
N ILE A 257 -0.76 -8.20 -8.74
CA ILE A 257 -1.96 -9.02 -8.59
C ILE A 257 -1.62 -10.49 -8.43
N ARG A 258 -2.45 -11.23 -7.69
CA ARG A 258 -2.36 -12.69 -7.62
C ARG A 258 -2.83 -13.33 -8.92
N SER A 259 -2.07 -14.29 -9.43
CA SER A 259 -2.36 -14.98 -10.69
C SER A 259 -3.67 -15.76 -10.66
N ASP A 260 -4.07 -16.28 -9.50
CA ASP A 260 -5.28 -17.09 -9.35
C ASP A 260 -6.60 -16.30 -9.43
N VAL A 261 -6.53 -14.97 -9.25
CA VAL A 261 -7.69 -14.07 -9.44
C VAL A 261 -7.60 -13.25 -10.72
N ASN A 262 -6.43 -13.24 -11.39
CA ASN A 262 -6.20 -12.46 -12.58
C ASN A 262 -6.88 -13.08 -13.81
N THR A 263 -7.71 -12.31 -14.48
CA THR A 263 -8.34 -12.66 -15.76
C THR A 263 -7.91 -11.65 -16.82
N SER A 264 -8.10 -11.99 -18.10
CA SER A 264 -7.80 -11.04 -19.18
C SER A 264 -8.58 -9.73 -19.06
N GLU A 265 -9.82 -9.78 -18.58
CA GLU A 265 -10.64 -8.58 -18.35
C GLU A 265 -10.07 -7.69 -17.25
N ILE A 266 -9.57 -8.28 -16.15
CA ILE A 266 -8.90 -7.57 -15.05
C ILE A 266 -7.59 -6.97 -15.56
N THR A 267 -6.76 -7.76 -16.23
CA THR A 267 -5.50 -7.29 -16.83
C THR A 267 -5.73 -6.10 -17.77
N ASP A 268 -6.68 -6.20 -18.70
CA ASP A 268 -6.98 -5.15 -19.67
C ASP A 268 -7.45 -3.86 -18.99
N ALA A 269 -8.31 -3.97 -17.97
CA ALA A 269 -8.81 -2.82 -17.21
C ALA A 269 -7.68 -2.10 -16.45
N LEU A 270 -6.82 -2.86 -15.75
CA LEU A 270 -5.71 -2.30 -14.97
C LEU A 270 -4.62 -1.71 -15.86
N ASN A 271 -4.27 -2.37 -16.97
CA ASN A 271 -3.33 -1.85 -17.95
C ASN A 271 -3.84 -0.56 -18.64
N ALA A 272 -5.16 -0.47 -18.88
CA ALA A 272 -5.76 0.76 -19.39
C ALA A 272 -5.64 1.93 -18.39
N VAL A 273 -5.73 1.66 -17.08
CA VAL A 273 -5.43 2.66 -16.04
C VAL A 273 -3.96 3.06 -16.08
N SER A 274 -3.04 2.08 -16.05
CA SER A 274 -1.59 2.34 -16.10
C SER A 274 -1.19 3.22 -17.29
N ALA A 275 -1.78 2.99 -18.47
CA ALA A 275 -1.54 3.78 -19.68
C ALA A 275 -1.96 5.26 -19.56
N LYS A 276 -2.74 5.63 -18.55
CA LYS A 276 -3.23 7.01 -18.32
C LYS A 276 -2.58 7.70 -17.13
N LEU A 277 -1.91 6.96 -16.24
CA LEU A 277 -1.21 7.53 -15.10
C LEU A 277 0.10 8.17 -15.55
N THR A 278 0.29 9.42 -15.18
CA THR A 278 1.51 10.20 -15.35
C THR A 278 1.86 10.88 -14.04
N THR A 279 3.14 11.17 -13.80
CA THR A 279 3.56 11.88 -12.58
C THR A 279 2.74 13.15 -12.34
N GLY A 280 2.49 13.94 -13.40
CA GLY A 280 1.74 15.19 -13.29
C GLY A 280 0.29 15.01 -12.83
N ASN A 281 -0.46 14.01 -13.38
CA ASN A 281 -1.84 13.82 -12.94
C ASN A 281 -1.93 13.14 -11.57
N VAL A 282 -0.99 12.27 -11.22
CA VAL A 282 -0.89 11.68 -9.87
C VAL A 282 -0.64 12.77 -8.83
N THR A 283 0.36 13.64 -9.04
CA THR A 283 0.64 14.79 -8.15
C THR A 283 -0.61 15.66 -7.94
N GLN A 284 -1.31 15.99 -9.02
CA GLN A 284 -2.53 16.80 -8.93
C GLN A 284 -3.63 16.08 -8.12
N MET A 285 -3.86 14.80 -8.38
CA MET A 285 -4.87 14.01 -7.67
C MET A 285 -4.51 13.82 -6.19
N VAL A 286 -3.24 13.57 -5.87
CA VAL A 286 -2.75 13.49 -4.48
C VAL A 286 -2.98 14.80 -3.74
N LYS A 287 -2.75 15.95 -4.39
CA LYS A 287 -3.07 17.26 -3.82
C LYS A 287 -4.57 17.41 -3.52
N GLU A 288 -5.43 16.98 -4.44
CA GLU A 288 -6.89 17.06 -4.26
C GLU A 288 -7.37 16.20 -3.09
N VAL A 289 -6.90 14.95 -2.96
CA VAL A 289 -7.30 14.07 -1.85
C VAL A 289 -6.71 14.53 -0.51
N SER A 290 -5.51 15.10 -0.49
CA SER A 290 -4.91 15.65 0.73
C SER A 290 -5.72 16.82 1.29
N GLY A 291 -6.37 17.59 0.42
CA GLY A 291 -7.24 18.71 0.82
C GLY A 291 -8.69 18.34 1.14
N SER A 292 -9.21 17.26 0.57
CA SER A 292 -10.64 16.90 0.62
C SER A 292 -10.94 15.57 1.31
N SER A 293 -9.99 14.64 1.33
CA SER A 293 -10.18 13.23 1.68
C SER A 293 -11.23 12.50 0.80
N ASP A 294 -11.55 13.05 -0.38
CA ASP A 294 -12.53 12.48 -1.32
C ASP A 294 -11.84 11.58 -2.36
N TYR A 295 -11.28 10.49 -1.92
CA TYR A 295 -10.64 9.50 -2.80
C TYR A 295 -11.57 8.99 -3.90
N LYS A 296 -12.85 8.74 -3.55
CA LYS A 296 -13.85 8.20 -4.50
C LYS A 296 -14.20 9.19 -5.61
N GLY A 297 -14.40 10.45 -5.26
CA GLY A 297 -14.72 11.49 -6.23
C GLY A 297 -13.57 11.76 -7.18
N VAL A 298 -12.33 11.85 -6.64
CA VAL A 298 -11.12 12.09 -7.44
C VAL A 298 -10.85 10.89 -8.38
N ALA A 299 -10.93 9.65 -7.89
CA ALA A 299 -10.77 8.45 -8.71
C ALA A 299 -11.82 8.38 -9.83
N LYS A 300 -13.10 8.61 -9.51
CA LYS A 300 -14.18 8.63 -10.49
C LYS A 300 -13.95 9.67 -11.59
N LYS A 301 -13.55 10.87 -11.19
CA LYS A 301 -13.25 11.95 -12.13
C LYS A 301 -12.12 11.56 -13.08
N PHE A 302 -11.02 11.02 -12.55
CA PHE A 302 -9.90 10.55 -13.36
C PHE A 302 -10.34 9.51 -14.39
N LEU A 303 -11.09 8.50 -13.96
CA LEU A 303 -11.57 7.44 -14.86
C LEU A 303 -12.50 7.98 -15.97
N GLN A 304 -13.42 8.88 -15.62
CA GLN A 304 -14.32 9.52 -16.59
C GLN A 304 -13.57 10.42 -17.58
N ASP A 305 -12.65 11.26 -17.09
CA ASP A 305 -11.87 12.18 -17.94
C ASP A 305 -10.99 11.41 -18.95
N ASN A 306 -10.62 10.16 -18.64
CA ASN A 306 -9.82 9.30 -19.50
C ASN A 306 -10.63 8.25 -20.28
N GLY A 307 -11.97 8.23 -20.16
CA GLY A 307 -12.86 7.31 -20.88
C GLY A 307 -12.69 5.85 -20.47
N LEU A 308 -12.38 5.60 -19.20
CA LEU A 308 -12.18 4.25 -18.64
C LEU A 308 -13.43 3.69 -17.97
N VAL A 309 -14.42 4.54 -17.71
CA VAL A 309 -15.74 4.21 -17.15
C VAL A 309 -16.83 5.05 -17.78
#